data_6c320cf23f98ca94dcacd4c657ba21cd
#
_entry.id   6c320cf23f98ca94dcacd4c657ba21cd
#
_cell.length_a   1.000
_cell.length_b   1.000
_cell.length_c   1.000
_cell.angle_alpha   90.00
_cell.angle_beta   90.00
_cell.angle_gamma   90.00
#
_symmetry.space_group_name_H-M   'P 1'
#
loop_
_entity.id
_entity.type
_entity.pdbx_description
1 polymer ?
#
loop_
_entity_poly.entity_id
_entity_poly.type
_entity_poly.pdbx_seq_one_letter_code
_entity_poly.pdbx_strand_id
1 'polypeptide(L)'
;MTDQKYIIAPSILASDFARLGDEVKNVMSSGADWVHFDVMDNHYVPNLTIGPMVCKALRDYGVENFIDVHLMVDPVDELAQSFIEAGADLISFHPEATKHIHRSIHAIKEKDCKVGLVYNPATPVSYTHLTLPTTSPV
;
A
#
# COMPACT_ATOMS: atom_id res chain seq x y z
N MET A 1 16.76 21.34 -7.52
CA MET A 1 15.54 20.65 -7.07
C MET A 1 14.73 20.37 -8.32
N THR A 2 14.68 19.13 -8.78
CA THR A 2 13.78 18.75 -9.85
C THR A 2 12.37 18.76 -9.26
N ASP A 3 11.53 19.65 -9.78
CA ASP A 3 10.10 19.70 -9.47
C ASP A 3 9.48 18.41 -10.04
N GLN A 4 9.55 17.32 -9.26
CA GLN A 4 9.05 16.04 -9.70
C GLN A 4 7.53 16.09 -9.71
N LYS A 5 6.99 16.22 -10.91
CA LYS A 5 5.56 16.39 -11.13
C LYS A 5 4.77 15.07 -10.97
N TYR A 6 5.43 13.94 -11.13
CA TYR A 6 4.81 12.61 -11.13
C TYR A 6 5.66 11.61 -10.35
N ILE A 7 5.01 10.66 -9.69
CA ILE A 7 5.63 9.53 -8.99
C ILE A 7 5.32 8.27 -9.78
N ILE A 8 6.35 7.50 -10.09
CA ILE A 8 6.22 6.21 -10.77
C ILE A 8 6.36 5.10 -9.75
N ALA A 9 5.28 4.34 -9.54
CA ALA A 9 5.18 3.27 -8.57
C ALA A 9 4.80 1.95 -9.28
N PRO A 10 5.75 1.24 -9.86
CA PRO A 10 5.48 -0.03 -10.53
C PRO A 10 5.07 -1.10 -9.52
N SER A 11 4.05 -1.88 -9.90
CA SER A 11 3.63 -3.05 -9.13
C SER A 11 4.62 -4.20 -9.29
N ILE A 12 4.94 -4.84 -8.17
CA ILE A 12 5.80 -6.04 -8.16
C ILE A 12 5.04 -7.33 -8.45
N LEU A 13 3.74 -7.25 -8.71
CA LEU A 13 2.88 -8.43 -8.91
C LEU A 13 3.33 -9.34 -10.07
N ALA A 14 3.94 -8.76 -11.11
CA ALA A 14 4.43 -9.48 -12.27
C ALA A 14 5.93 -9.83 -12.20
N SER A 15 6.59 -9.60 -11.06
CA SER A 15 8.01 -9.87 -10.89
C SER A 15 8.31 -11.38 -10.76
N ASP A 16 9.56 -11.75 -11.00
CA ASP A 16 10.07 -13.07 -10.62
C ASP A 16 10.28 -13.12 -9.11
N PHE A 17 9.34 -13.73 -8.39
CA PHE A 17 9.37 -13.81 -6.93
C PHE A 17 10.57 -14.59 -6.39
N ALA A 18 11.17 -15.49 -7.18
CA ALA A 18 12.40 -16.17 -6.79
C ALA A 18 13.61 -15.22 -6.70
N ARG A 19 13.52 -14.04 -7.33
CA ARG A 19 14.58 -13.01 -7.36
C ARG A 19 14.02 -11.62 -7.09
N LEU A 20 12.99 -11.53 -6.27
CA LEU A 20 12.21 -10.30 -6.09
C LEU A 20 13.08 -9.10 -5.65
N GLY A 21 14.06 -9.31 -4.78
CA GLY A 21 14.96 -8.25 -4.34
C GLY A 21 15.77 -7.64 -5.49
N ASP A 22 16.29 -8.48 -6.39
CA ASP A 22 17.01 -8.01 -7.58
C ASP A 22 16.07 -7.30 -8.56
N GLU A 23 14.88 -7.84 -8.79
CA GLU A 23 13.85 -7.23 -9.65
C GLU A 23 13.49 -5.82 -9.15
N VAL A 24 13.26 -5.67 -7.85
CA VAL A 24 12.97 -4.35 -7.25
C VAL A 24 14.16 -3.40 -7.42
N LYS A 25 15.37 -3.82 -7.11
CA LYS A 25 16.55 -2.95 -7.27
C LYS A 25 16.75 -2.51 -8.72
N ASN A 26 16.52 -3.41 -9.67
CA ASN A 26 16.65 -3.10 -11.09
C ASN A 26 15.62 -2.06 -11.55
N VAL A 27 14.36 -2.21 -11.15
CA VAL A 27 13.31 -1.26 -11.56
C VAL A 27 13.50 0.10 -10.89
N MET A 28 13.96 0.14 -9.63
CA MET A 28 14.29 1.39 -8.94
C MET A 28 15.46 2.10 -9.61
N SER A 29 16.53 1.39 -9.96
CA SER A 29 17.68 1.96 -10.68
C SER A 29 17.32 2.45 -12.09
N SER A 30 16.24 1.96 -12.67
CA SER A 30 15.72 2.38 -13.96
C SER A 30 14.85 3.64 -13.92
N GLY A 31 14.64 4.22 -12.72
CA GLY A 31 13.96 5.50 -12.55
C GLY A 31 12.58 5.43 -11.90
N ALA A 32 12.17 4.29 -11.35
CA ALA A 32 10.97 4.21 -10.52
C ALA A 32 11.21 4.90 -9.17
N ASP A 33 10.14 5.42 -8.58
CA ASP A 33 10.21 6.18 -7.33
C ASP A 33 9.80 5.34 -6.12
N TRP A 34 8.71 4.58 -6.24
CA TRP A 34 8.13 3.78 -5.19
C TRP A 34 7.99 2.32 -5.62
N VAL A 35 7.85 1.44 -4.65
CA VAL A 35 7.50 0.03 -4.86
C VAL A 35 6.02 -0.14 -4.54
N HIS A 36 5.23 -0.66 -5.48
CA HIS A 36 3.80 -0.89 -5.27
C HIS A 36 3.50 -2.37 -5.03
N PHE A 37 2.82 -2.64 -3.91
CA PHE A 37 2.35 -3.97 -3.49
C PHE A 37 0.86 -4.11 -3.72
N ASP A 38 0.46 -5.04 -4.58
CA ASP A 38 -0.95 -5.44 -4.75
C ASP A 38 -1.23 -6.67 -3.89
N VAL A 39 -1.89 -6.47 -2.76
CA VAL A 39 -2.18 -7.50 -1.77
C VAL A 39 -3.62 -7.98 -1.90
N MET A 40 -3.78 -9.27 -2.18
CA MET A 40 -5.07 -9.92 -2.39
C MET A 40 -5.18 -11.15 -1.48
N ASP A 41 -6.35 -11.35 -0.87
CA ASP A 41 -6.58 -12.36 0.18
C ASP A 41 -7.42 -13.56 -0.28
N ASN A 42 -7.81 -13.63 -1.55
CA ASN A 42 -8.75 -14.62 -2.08
C ASN A 42 -10.13 -14.62 -1.39
N HIS A 43 -10.51 -13.48 -0.80
CA HIS A 43 -11.80 -13.28 -0.16
C HIS A 43 -12.47 -12.00 -0.67
N TYR A 44 -11.83 -10.85 -0.50
CA TYR A 44 -12.30 -9.58 -1.09
C TYR A 44 -12.24 -9.59 -2.62
N VAL A 45 -11.19 -10.19 -3.18
CA VAL A 45 -11.00 -10.44 -4.62
C VAL A 45 -10.66 -11.92 -4.86
N PRO A 46 -10.94 -12.48 -6.05
CA PRO A 46 -10.76 -13.92 -6.32
C PRO A 46 -9.31 -14.32 -6.64
N ASN A 47 -8.34 -13.67 -6.03
CA ASN A 47 -6.90 -13.94 -6.17
C ASN A 47 -6.22 -13.91 -4.81
N LEU A 48 -5.13 -14.67 -4.68
CA LEU A 48 -4.23 -14.65 -3.54
C LEU A 48 -2.84 -14.22 -4.03
N THR A 49 -2.22 -13.24 -3.38
CA THR A 49 -0.90 -12.76 -3.81
C THR A 49 0.16 -12.92 -2.73
N ILE A 50 0.46 -11.88 -1.98
CA ILE A 50 1.62 -11.78 -1.10
C ILE A 50 1.20 -11.27 0.28
N GLY A 51 2.00 -11.59 1.28
CA GLY A 51 1.78 -11.15 2.65
C GLY A 51 2.89 -10.24 3.19
N PRO A 52 2.77 -9.81 4.45
CA PRO A 52 3.73 -8.90 5.10
C PRO A 52 5.16 -9.44 5.13
N MET A 53 5.33 -10.77 5.15
CA MET A 53 6.66 -11.40 5.12
C MET A 53 7.47 -11.00 3.88
N VAL A 54 6.81 -10.77 2.74
CA VAL A 54 7.49 -10.35 1.50
C VAL A 54 7.96 -8.90 1.62
N CYS A 55 7.15 -8.02 2.20
CA CYS A 55 7.54 -6.64 2.50
C CYS A 55 8.76 -6.60 3.43
N LYS A 56 8.72 -7.36 4.52
CA LYS A 56 9.84 -7.49 5.44
C LYS A 56 11.10 -8.03 4.75
N ALA A 57 10.97 -9.06 3.92
CA ALA A 57 12.10 -9.64 3.20
C ALA A 57 12.77 -8.62 2.26
N LEU A 58 12.00 -7.76 1.60
CA LEU A 58 12.56 -6.67 0.79
C LEU A 58 13.30 -5.64 1.65
N ARG A 59 12.76 -5.27 2.82
CA ARG A 59 13.46 -4.39 3.76
C ARG A 59 14.77 -5.02 4.26
N ASP A 60 14.74 -6.28 4.65
CA ASP A 60 15.93 -7.02 5.08
C ASP A 60 16.98 -7.17 3.96
N TYR A 61 16.54 -7.26 2.70
CA TYR A 61 17.39 -7.27 1.52
C TYR A 61 18.04 -5.91 1.21
N GLY A 62 17.60 -4.83 1.86
CA GLY A 62 18.13 -3.47 1.71
C GLY A 62 17.37 -2.59 0.72
N VAL A 63 16.08 -2.86 0.49
CA VAL A 63 15.20 -1.94 -0.24
C VAL A 63 14.80 -0.81 0.70
N GLU A 64 15.31 0.40 0.46
CA GLU A 64 15.02 1.61 1.25
C GLU A 64 13.94 2.50 0.61
N ASN A 65 13.59 2.24 -0.65
CA ASN A 65 12.58 2.98 -1.39
C ASN A 65 11.22 2.95 -0.69
N PHE A 66 10.41 3.95 -0.96
CA PHE A 66 9.04 4.06 -0.44
C PHE A 66 8.20 2.85 -0.88
N ILE A 67 7.57 2.17 0.09
CA ILE A 67 6.69 1.02 -0.17
C ILE A 67 5.23 1.45 0.02
N ASP A 68 4.49 1.42 -1.08
CA ASP A 68 3.07 1.68 -1.18
C ASP A 68 2.31 0.35 -1.26
N VAL A 69 1.48 0.07 -0.27
CA VAL A 69 0.72 -1.19 -0.15
C VAL A 69 -0.75 -0.93 -0.41
N HIS A 70 -1.28 -1.56 -1.45
CA HIS A 70 -2.70 -1.57 -1.75
C HIS A 70 -3.34 -2.87 -1.24
N LEU A 71 -4.22 -2.74 -0.25
CA LEU A 71 -4.92 -3.86 0.36
C LEU A 71 -6.28 -4.09 -0.32
N MET A 72 -6.36 -5.15 -1.10
CA MET A 72 -7.60 -5.72 -1.63
C MET A 72 -7.99 -6.92 -0.76
N VAL A 73 -8.34 -6.62 0.51
CA VAL A 73 -8.56 -7.62 1.56
C VAL A 73 -9.74 -7.23 2.46
N ASP A 74 -10.37 -8.23 3.06
CA ASP A 74 -11.42 -8.07 4.06
C ASP A 74 -11.27 -9.18 5.14
N PRO A 75 -11.04 -8.82 6.41
CA PRO A 75 -10.94 -7.49 7.01
C PRO A 75 -9.60 -6.78 6.79
N VAL A 76 -9.59 -5.45 6.97
CA VAL A 76 -8.43 -4.58 6.67
C VAL A 76 -7.46 -4.46 7.84
N ASP A 77 -7.97 -4.21 9.05
CA ASP A 77 -7.21 -3.60 10.16
C ASP A 77 -5.97 -4.41 10.59
N GLU A 78 -6.12 -5.72 10.79
CA GLU A 78 -5.02 -6.58 11.24
C GLU A 78 -3.90 -6.70 10.20
N LEU A 79 -4.30 -6.83 8.93
CA LEU A 79 -3.31 -6.94 7.85
C LEU A 79 -2.59 -5.62 7.59
N ALA A 80 -3.31 -4.50 7.68
CA ALA A 80 -2.71 -3.17 7.62
C ALA A 80 -1.63 -3.00 8.70
N GLN A 81 -1.94 -3.37 9.95
CA GLN A 81 -0.97 -3.34 11.05
C GLN A 81 0.26 -4.20 10.74
N SER A 82 0.06 -5.41 10.24
CA SER A 82 1.15 -6.34 9.92
C SER A 82 2.07 -5.80 8.81
N PHE A 83 1.52 -5.13 7.80
CA PHE A 83 2.31 -4.50 6.74
C PHE A 83 3.07 -3.27 7.24
N ILE A 84 2.50 -2.47 8.14
CA ILE A 84 3.19 -1.35 8.78
C ILE A 84 4.41 -1.85 9.56
N GLU A 85 4.24 -2.90 10.35
CA GLU A 85 5.32 -3.54 11.12
C GLU A 85 6.40 -4.17 10.21
N ALA A 86 6.00 -4.61 9.02
CA ALA A 86 6.92 -5.10 7.99
C ALA A 86 7.67 -4.00 7.23
N GLY A 87 7.31 -2.72 7.43
CA GLY A 87 8.01 -1.57 6.85
C GLY A 87 7.29 -0.88 5.68
N ALA A 88 5.98 -1.02 5.56
CA ALA A 88 5.19 -0.23 4.61
C ALA A 88 5.16 1.26 5.00
N ASP A 89 5.25 2.14 4.02
CA ASP A 89 5.20 3.60 4.20
C ASP A 89 3.81 4.18 3.94
N LEU A 90 3.03 3.51 3.11
CA LEU A 90 1.66 3.87 2.79
C LEU A 90 0.79 2.61 2.73
N ILE A 91 -0.39 2.67 3.33
CA ILE A 91 -1.43 1.66 3.20
C ILE A 91 -2.65 2.30 2.53
N SER A 92 -3.08 1.74 1.41
CA SER A 92 -4.36 2.07 0.80
C SER A 92 -5.31 0.88 0.87
N PHE A 93 -6.59 1.15 1.08
CA PHE A 93 -7.61 0.11 1.21
C PHE A 93 -8.96 0.57 0.67
N HIS A 94 -9.88 -0.38 0.48
CA HIS A 94 -11.22 -0.11 -0.01
C HIS A 94 -12.18 0.20 1.13
N PRO A 95 -12.99 1.29 1.04
CA PRO A 95 -13.94 1.65 2.09
C PRO A 95 -14.92 0.53 2.44
N GLU A 96 -15.29 -0.30 1.46
CA GLU A 96 -16.23 -1.40 1.63
C GLU A 96 -15.67 -2.55 2.47
N ALA A 97 -14.34 -2.64 2.60
CA ALA A 97 -13.67 -3.72 3.32
C ALA A 97 -13.56 -3.50 4.84
N THR A 98 -14.13 -2.41 5.35
CA THR A 98 -14.19 -2.13 6.78
C THR A 98 -15.55 -1.55 7.18
N LYS A 99 -16.02 -1.91 8.38
CA LYS A 99 -17.25 -1.36 8.96
C LYS A 99 -17.05 0.03 9.58
N HIS A 100 -15.80 0.40 9.85
CA HIS A 100 -15.44 1.63 10.57
C HIS A 100 -14.27 2.34 9.91
N ILE A 101 -14.50 2.95 8.75
CA ILE A 101 -13.49 3.58 7.90
C ILE A 101 -12.60 4.57 8.68
N HIS A 102 -13.21 5.46 9.48
CA HIS A 102 -12.45 6.43 10.28
C HIS A 102 -11.52 5.78 11.30
N ARG A 103 -11.96 4.68 11.92
CA ARG A 103 -11.12 3.93 12.86
C ARG A 103 -9.92 3.31 12.14
N SER A 104 -10.15 2.70 10.98
CA SER A 104 -9.08 2.10 10.17
C SER A 104 -8.06 3.16 9.71
N ILE A 105 -8.53 4.30 9.22
CA ILE A 105 -7.69 5.45 8.85
C ILE A 105 -6.85 5.91 10.05
N HIS A 106 -7.47 6.07 11.20
CA HIS A 106 -6.80 6.57 12.41
C HIS A 106 -5.74 5.59 12.91
N ALA A 107 -6.06 4.30 12.95
CA ALA A 107 -5.14 3.25 13.37
C ALA A 107 -3.86 3.19 12.50
N ILE A 108 -3.98 3.42 11.19
CA ILE A 108 -2.84 3.49 10.29
C ILE A 108 -2.00 4.75 10.57
N LYS A 109 -2.66 5.91 10.72
CA LYS A 109 -1.98 7.19 10.96
C LYS A 109 -1.23 7.24 12.29
N GLU A 110 -1.76 6.65 13.34
CA GLU A 110 -1.11 6.58 14.66
C GLU A 110 0.25 5.87 14.65
N LYS A 111 0.54 5.14 13.57
CA LYS A 111 1.81 4.42 13.37
C LYS A 111 2.77 5.15 12.42
N ASP A 112 2.58 6.44 12.19
CA ASP A 112 3.35 7.24 11.23
C ASP A 112 3.34 6.70 9.78
N CYS A 113 2.33 5.88 9.45
CA CYS A 113 2.13 5.37 8.10
C CYS A 113 1.13 6.25 7.36
N LYS A 114 1.39 6.53 6.09
CA LYS A 114 0.42 7.24 5.23
C LYS A 114 -0.77 6.33 4.92
N VAL A 115 -1.92 6.93 4.67
CA VAL A 115 -3.15 6.19 4.38
C VAL A 115 -3.83 6.72 3.12
N GLY A 116 -4.34 5.82 2.29
CA GLY A 116 -5.13 6.09 1.10
C GLY A 116 -6.45 5.32 1.10
N LEU A 117 -7.43 5.84 0.37
CA LEU A 117 -8.66 5.11 0.04
C LEU A 117 -8.71 4.83 -1.45
N VAL A 118 -9.03 3.59 -1.80
CA VAL A 118 -9.22 3.14 -3.18
C VAL A 118 -10.69 2.84 -3.41
N TYR A 119 -11.24 3.38 -4.49
CA TYR A 119 -12.66 3.23 -4.83
C TYR A 119 -12.83 2.32 -6.03
N ASN A 120 -13.67 1.31 -5.91
CA ASN A 120 -14.15 0.56 -7.06
C ASN A 120 -15.07 1.44 -7.91
N PRO A 121 -15.17 1.20 -9.22
CA PRO A 121 -16.05 1.99 -10.09
C PRO A 121 -17.52 2.03 -9.65
N ALA A 122 -17.99 0.97 -8.97
CA ALA A 122 -19.35 0.86 -8.45
C ALA A 122 -19.54 1.48 -7.06
N THR A 123 -18.48 1.97 -6.42
CA THR A 123 -18.56 2.58 -5.10
C THR A 123 -19.24 3.94 -5.19
N PRO A 124 -20.28 4.21 -4.37
CA PRO A 124 -20.97 5.49 -4.41
C PRO A 124 -20.06 6.69 -4.13
N VAL A 125 -20.22 7.77 -4.89
CA VAL A 125 -19.45 9.02 -4.69
C VAL A 125 -19.62 9.66 -3.32
N SER A 126 -20.65 9.27 -2.55
CA SER A 126 -20.84 9.70 -1.17
C SER A 126 -19.67 9.39 -0.25
N TYR A 127 -18.85 8.39 -0.56
CA TYR A 127 -17.61 8.11 0.15
C TYR A 127 -16.46 9.08 -0.16
N THR A 128 -16.53 9.84 -1.24
CA THR A 128 -15.46 10.77 -1.64
C THR A 128 -15.32 11.99 -0.71
N HIS A 129 -16.34 12.30 0.10
CA HIS A 129 -16.29 13.37 1.11
C HIS A 129 -15.63 12.91 2.42
N LEU A 130 -15.33 11.62 2.57
CA LEU A 130 -14.43 11.15 3.61
C LEU A 130 -13.06 11.74 3.32
N THR A 131 -12.90 13.00 3.68
CA THR A 131 -11.62 13.67 3.58
C THR A 131 -10.63 12.89 4.43
N LEU A 132 -9.72 12.20 3.76
CA LEU A 132 -8.44 11.94 4.36
C LEU A 132 -7.96 13.30 4.81
N PRO A 133 -7.75 13.55 6.11
CA PRO A 133 -7.20 14.82 6.52
C PRO A 133 -5.89 14.95 5.77
N THR A 134 -5.91 15.73 4.71
CA THR A 134 -4.69 16.22 4.11
C THR A 134 -3.93 16.85 5.25
N THR A 135 -2.81 16.28 5.57
CA THR A 135 -1.88 16.83 6.51
C THR A 135 -1.51 18.22 6.03
N SER A 136 -2.20 19.18 6.55
CA SER A 136 -1.61 20.46 6.83
C SER A 136 -1.93 20.71 8.27
N PRO A 137 -1.02 20.44 9.15
CA PRO A 137 -0.96 21.26 10.33
C PRO A 137 -0.63 22.64 9.80
N VAL A 138 -1.55 23.54 9.94
CA VAL A 138 -1.22 24.95 10.01
C VAL A 138 -0.35 25.15 11.23
#